data_dd7c1d9cc2d58f5c4978af85777aca24
#
_entry.id   dd7c1d9cc2d58f5c4978af85777aca24
#
_cell.length_a   1.000
_cell.length_b   1.000
_cell.length_c   1.000
_cell.angle_alpha   90.00
_cell.angle_beta   90.00
_cell.angle_gamma   90.00
#
_symmetry.space_group_name_H-M   'P 1'
#
loop_
_entity.id
_entity.type
_entity.pdbx_description
1 polymer ?
#
loop_
_entity_poly.entity_id
_entity_poly.type
_entity_poly.pdbx_seq_one_letter_code
_entity_poly.pdbx_strand_id
1 'polypeptide(L)'
;MKRSITSRANLGSSARIIHSQKPFTHRIHVEQSSLVAVWKGQSCLRWAGHELLVRPGEIVALASEQTFDVIHIPCPRSGFFEAQVLVCADPVVKAFLERRPRGRRINDAQLIQGGSEGLLASFRHAYAGFDEKLQLPQAIVTSRLTEMLTWLDHHGGYFATSSSNQITLRVRQLIGSDPGAIWTATMVARHLAMSEATLRRRLAAEGSHFQQLLLDVRMARALTLLQLTDLPIANIACEVGYSCSSRFSSRFRQRFGGSPSDMRSAAAFEPAA
;
A
#
# COMPACT_ATOMS: atom_id res chain seq x y z
N MET A 1 10.57 3.13 -14.63
CA MET A 1 10.14 3.66 -13.32
C MET A 1 10.97 3.00 -12.21
N LYS A 2 11.86 3.73 -11.56
CA LYS A 2 12.41 3.28 -10.29
C LYS A 2 11.39 3.62 -9.20
N ARG A 3 10.60 2.66 -8.74
CA ARG A 3 10.03 2.76 -7.40
C ARG A 3 11.20 2.58 -6.43
N SER A 4 11.70 3.66 -5.89
CA SER A 4 12.55 3.55 -4.71
C SER A 4 11.61 3.38 -3.51
N ILE A 5 11.50 2.17 -3.02
CA ILE A 5 10.92 1.94 -1.70
C ILE A 5 12.10 1.93 -0.73
N THR A 6 12.11 2.87 0.17
CA THR A 6 13.10 2.95 1.23
C THR A 6 12.40 2.70 2.56
N SER A 7 12.92 1.81 3.38
CA SER A 7 12.32 1.43 4.66
C SER A 7 13.31 1.60 5.80
N ARG A 8 12.77 1.97 6.97
CA ARG A 8 13.51 1.98 8.24
C ARG A 8 12.76 1.15 9.27
N ALA A 9 13.45 0.21 9.89
CA ALA A 9 12.86 -0.68 10.89
C ALA A 9 12.15 0.13 11.99
N ASN A 10 10.94 -0.30 12.36
CA ASN A 10 10.07 0.31 13.36
C ASN A 10 9.57 1.75 13.06
N LEU A 11 9.94 2.34 11.93
CA LEU A 11 9.48 3.67 11.52
C LEU A 11 8.47 3.61 10.38
N GLY A 12 8.71 2.75 9.40
CA GLY A 12 7.88 2.60 8.21
C GLY A 12 8.67 2.64 6.92
N SER A 13 8.06 3.15 5.86
CA SER A 13 8.69 3.24 4.54
C SER A 13 8.18 4.43 3.74
N SER A 14 8.93 4.81 2.71
CA SER A 14 8.50 5.75 1.71
C SER A 14 8.58 5.12 0.31
N ALA A 15 7.67 5.53 -0.57
CA ALA A 15 7.67 5.09 -1.96
C ALA A 15 7.22 6.22 -2.89
N ARG A 16 7.77 6.25 -4.11
CA ARG A 16 7.32 7.13 -5.18
C ARG A 16 6.60 6.31 -6.24
N ILE A 17 5.42 6.76 -6.65
CA ILE A 17 4.59 6.13 -7.69
C ILE A 17 4.59 7.05 -8.91
N ILE A 18 5.03 6.56 -10.05
CA ILE A 18 4.93 7.27 -11.34
C ILE A 18 4.29 6.31 -12.34
N HIS A 19 3.25 6.75 -13.02
CA HIS A 19 2.64 6.06 -14.14
C HIS A 19 2.56 6.99 -15.35
N SER A 20 3.05 6.52 -16.49
CA SER A 20 2.82 7.13 -17.81
C SER A 20 1.79 6.28 -18.54
N GLN A 21 0.85 6.90 -19.22
CA GLN A 21 -0.24 6.29 -19.98
C GLN A 21 -1.53 6.00 -19.19
N LYS A 22 -2.60 5.75 -19.96
CA LYS A 22 -4.03 5.49 -19.67
C LYS A 22 -4.42 5.26 -18.20
N PRO A 23 -5.61 5.66 -17.77
CA PRO A 23 -6.11 5.38 -16.42
C PRO A 23 -5.89 3.91 -16.08
N PHE A 24 -5.20 3.67 -14.99
CA PHE A 24 -4.84 2.33 -14.55
C PHE A 24 -5.54 2.02 -13.25
N THR A 25 -6.38 0.98 -13.25
CA THR A 25 -7.13 0.52 -12.08
C THR A 25 -6.38 -0.62 -11.43
N HIS A 26 -6.14 -0.52 -10.15
CA HIS A 26 -5.58 -1.62 -9.38
C HIS A 26 -6.18 -1.64 -7.98
N ARG A 27 -6.28 -2.82 -7.43
CA ARG A 27 -6.75 -3.02 -6.06
C ARG A 27 -5.55 -3.12 -5.14
N ILE A 28 -5.47 -2.27 -4.15
CA ILE A 28 -4.43 -2.29 -3.14
C ILE A 28 -4.99 -2.75 -1.80
N HIS A 29 -4.17 -3.44 -1.04
CA HIS A 29 -4.42 -3.65 0.39
C HIS A 29 -3.39 -2.86 1.17
N VAL A 30 -3.85 -2.03 2.09
CA VAL A 30 -3.03 -1.18 2.94
C VAL A 30 -2.70 -1.96 4.20
N GLU A 31 -1.51 -2.56 4.27
CA GLU A 31 -1.09 -3.36 5.43
C GLU A 31 -0.80 -2.48 6.66
N GLN A 32 -0.26 -1.30 6.45
CA GLN A 32 0.06 -0.33 7.50
C GLN A 32 -0.52 1.03 7.13
N SER A 33 -0.92 1.79 8.13
CA SER A 33 -1.46 3.15 7.96
C SER A 33 -0.53 4.01 7.12
N SER A 34 -1.09 4.67 6.11
CA SER A 34 -0.30 5.36 5.09
C SER A 34 -0.87 6.73 4.75
N LEU A 35 0.01 7.66 4.42
CA LEU A 35 -0.31 8.96 3.85
C LEU A 35 0.14 8.98 2.40
N VAL A 36 -0.74 9.40 1.49
CA VAL A 36 -0.44 9.48 0.05
C VAL A 36 -0.63 10.91 -0.42
N ALA A 37 0.44 11.56 -0.87
CA ALA A 37 0.41 12.88 -1.49
C ALA A 37 0.41 12.73 -3.01
N VAL A 38 -0.56 13.34 -3.70
CA VAL A 38 -0.62 13.39 -5.16
C VAL A 38 0.06 14.68 -5.64
N TRP A 39 1.03 14.55 -6.53
CA TRP A 39 1.78 15.70 -7.09
C TRP A 39 1.35 16.04 -8.51
N LYS A 40 1.05 15.02 -9.34
CA LYS A 40 0.60 15.21 -10.73
C LYS A 40 -0.47 14.17 -11.08
N GLY A 41 -1.44 14.58 -11.90
CA GLY A 41 -2.59 13.75 -12.19
C GLY A 41 -3.56 13.69 -11.00
N GLN A 42 -4.40 12.67 -10.96
CA GLN A 42 -5.41 12.47 -9.91
C GLN A 42 -5.46 10.99 -9.53
N SER A 43 -5.85 10.70 -8.30
CA SER A 43 -6.11 9.35 -7.83
C SER A 43 -7.56 9.24 -7.35
N CYS A 44 -8.31 8.29 -7.91
CA CYS A 44 -9.64 7.95 -7.45
C CYS A 44 -9.57 6.65 -6.65
N LEU A 45 -10.01 6.68 -5.39
CA LEU A 45 -10.09 5.52 -4.51
C LEU A 45 -11.55 5.12 -4.37
N ARG A 46 -11.82 3.81 -4.44
CA ARG A 46 -13.17 3.23 -4.26
C ARG A 46 -13.12 2.12 -3.23
N TRP A 47 -14.07 2.12 -2.30
CA TRP A 47 -14.24 1.05 -1.30
C TRP A 47 -15.67 1.06 -0.76
N ALA A 48 -16.24 -0.12 -0.51
CA ALA A 48 -17.55 -0.31 0.13
C ALA A 48 -18.66 0.67 -0.34
N GLY A 49 -18.69 1.00 -1.64
CA GLY A 49 -19.64 1.94 -2.21
C GLY A 49 -19.26 3.43 -2.09
N HIS A 50 -18.15 3.74 -1.45
CA HIS A 50 -17.58 5.10 -1.37
C HIS A 50 -16.63 5.36 -2.53
N GLU A 51 -16.51 6.63 -2.90
CA GLU A 51 -15.52 7.11 -3.86
C GLU A 51 -14.89 8.40 -3.34
N LEU A 52 -13.56 8.50 -3.46
CA LEU A 52 -12.78 9.65 -3.06
C LEU A 52 -11.80 10.03 -4.17
N LEU A 53 -11.88 11.27 -4.65
CA LEU A 53 -10.94 11.82 -5.63
C LEU A 53 -9.89 12.65 -4.91
N VAL A 54 -8.61 12.30 -5.14
CA VAL A 54 -7.44 13.02 -4.60
C VAL A 54 -6.76 13.76 -5.74
N ARG A 55 -6.65 15.09 -5.61
CA ARG A 55 -6.09 16.00 -6.60
C ARG A 55 -4.63 16.35 -6.31
N PRO A 56 -3.90 16.97 -7.27
CA PRO A 56 -2.56 17.48 -7.02
C PRO A 56 -2.53 18.47 -5.85
N GLY A 57 -1.57 18.28 -4.94
CA GLY A 57 -1.43 19.06 -3.72
C GLY A 57 -2.31 18.58 -2.55
N GLU A 58 -3.09 17.53 -2.73
CA GLU A 58 -3.87 16.92 -1.66
C GLU A 58 -3.18 15.68 -1.10
N ILE A 59 -3.44 15.41 0.18
CA ILE A 59 -2.96 14.23 0.88
C ILE A 59 -4.16 13.42 1.35
N VAL A 60 -4.12 12.12 1.13
CA VAL A 60 -5.10 11.17 1.69
C VAL A 60 -4.44 10.28 2.73
N ALA A 61 -5.11 10.13 3.86
CA ALA A 61 -4.76 9.18 4.90
C ALA A 61 -5.53 7.88 4.65
N LEU A 62 -4.83 6.75 4.62
CA LEU A 62 -5.38 5.42 4.42
C LEU A 62 -5.15 4.59 5.68
N ALA A 63 -6.22 4.09 6.28
CA ALA A 63 -6.14 3.22 7.44
C ALA A 63 -5.53 1.86 7.08
N SER A 64 -4.82 1.26 8.04
CA SER A 64 -4.32 -0.12 7.93
C SER A 64 -5.46 -1.13 7.74
N GLU A 65 -5.13 -2.28 7.16
CA GLU A 65 -6.02 -3.42 6.93
C GLU A 65 -7.23 -3.11 6.02
N GLN A 66 -7.16 -2.03 5.23
CA GLN A 66 -8.20 -1.67 4.27
C GLN A 66 -7.80 -2.03 2.84
N THR A 67 -8.82 -2.27 2.01
CA THR A 67 -8.63 -2.58 0.59
C THR A 67 -9.35 -1.56 -0.26
N PHE A 68 -8.64 -0.97 -1.21
CA PHE A 68 -9.16 0.05 -2.12
C PHE A 68 -8.98 -0.38 -3.57
N ASP A 69 -9.97 -0.11 -4.40
CA ASP A 69 -9.79 -0.08 -5.85
C ASP A 69 -9.30 1.33 -6.22
N VAL A 70 -8.10 1.42 -6.77
CA VAL A 70 -7.43 2.70 -7.04
C VAL A 70 -7.31 2.91 -8.54
N ILE A 71 -7.70 4.08 -9.01
CA ILE A 71 -7.56 4.50 -10.41
C ILE A 71 -6.62 5.70 -10.44
N HIS A 72 -5.45 5.54 -11.06
CA HIS A 72 -4.56 6.66 -11.32
C HIS A 72 -4.86 7.27 -12.68
N ILE A 73 -5.16 8.56 -12.70
CA ILE A 73 -5.49 9.35 -13.89
C ILE A 73 -4.32 10.29 -14.17
N PRO A 74 -3.55 10.07 -15.26
CA PRO A 74 -2.43 10.94 -15.63
C PRO A 74 -2.87 12.38 -15.87
N CYS A 75 -1.98 13.32 -15.57
CA CYS A 75 -2.18 14.74 -15.88
C CYS A 75 -2.19 14.93 -17.41
N PRO A 76 -3.21 15.57 -18.01
CA PRO A 76 -3.28 15.77 -19.45
C PRO A 76 -2.10 16.54 -20.04
N ARG A 77 -1.49 17.47 -19.27
CA ARG A 77 -0.37 18.30 -19.75
C ARG A 77 0.97 17.55 -19.72
N SER A 78 1.23 16.78 -18.67
CA SER A 78 2.52 16.08 -18.49
C SER A 78 2.50 14.63 -18.96
N GLY A 79 1.31 14.06 -19.22
CA GLY A 79 1.15 12.67 -19.65
C GLY A 79 1.39 11.63 -18.56
N PHE A 80 1.64 12.03 -17.29
CA PHE A 80 1.89 11.07 -16.22
C PHE A 80 1.20 11.43 -14.91
N PHE A 81 1.03 10.42 -14.08
CA PHE A 81 0.61 10.50 -12.68
C PHE A 81 1.82 10.40 -11.78
N GLU A 82 1.85 11.21 -10.72
CA GLU A 82 2.90 11.17 -9.70
C GLU A 82 2.32 11.32 -8.31
N ALA A 83 2.67 10.36 -7.43
CA ALA A 83 2.34 10.40 -6.01
C ALA A 83 3.52 9.90 -5.17
N GLN A 84 3.55 10.33 -3.92
CA GLN A 84 4.47 9.84 -2.90
C GLN A 84 3.65 9.20 -1.78
N VAL A 85 4.13 8.08 -1.29
CA VAL A 85 3.53 7.30 -0.20
C VAL A 85 4.46 7.35 1.00
N LEU A 86 3.89 7.61 2.16
CA LEU A 86 4.57 7.56 3.45
C LEU A 86 3.82 6.55 4.33
N VAL A 87 4.47 5.44 4.64
CA VAL A 87 3.92 4.39 5.49
C VAL A 87 4.38 4.63 6.93
N CYS A 88 3.44 4.64 7.86
CA CYS A 88 3.72 4.77 9.30
C CYS A 88 3.66 3.40 9.97
N ALA A 89 4.77 2.94 10.52
CA ALA A 89 4.79 1.68 11.25
C ALA A 89 4.01 1.77 12.57
N ASP A 90 3.42 0.66 13.00
CA ASP A 90 2.63 0.58 14.23
C ASP A 90 3.33 1.14 15.49
N PRO A 91 4.64 0.96 15.72
CA PRO A 91 5.33 1.59 16.85
C PRO A 91 5.22 3.12 16.86
N VAL A 92 5.31 3.76 15.68
CA VAL A 92 5.17 5.23 15.56
C VAL A 92 3.74 5.67 15.85
N VAL A 93 2.76 4.96 15.27
CA VAL A 93 1.34 5.22 15.51
C VAL A 93 1.01 5.02 17.00
N LYS A 94 1.49 3.95 17.62
CA LYS A 94 1.29 3.66 19.05
C LYS A 94 1.84 4.78 19.94
N ALA A 95 3.08 5.20 19.70
CA ALA A 95 3.69 6.31 20.46
C ALA A 95 2.92 7.64 20.29
N PHE A 96 2.35 7.86 19.09
CA PHE A 96 1.49 9.03 18.87
C PHE A 96 0.17 8.93 19.65
N LEU A 97 -0.45 7.76 19.71
CA LEU A 97 -1.71 7.55 20.46
C LEU A 97 -1.57 7.83 21.97
N GLU A 98 -0.39 7.67 22.54
CA GLU A 98 -0.11 8.03 23.95
C GLU A 98 -0.29 9.54 24.21
N ARG A 99 -0.23 10.39 23.17
CA ARG A 99 -0.51 11.82 23.24
C ARG A 99 -2.00 12.17 23.27
N ARG A 100 -2.90 11.17 23.20
CA ARG A 100 -4.35 11.31 23.20
C ARG A 100 -4.85 12.26 22.12
N PRO A 101 -4.76 11.88 20.83
CA PRO A 101 -5.24 12.68 19.73
C PRO A 101 -6.72 13.04 19.90
N ARG A 102 -7.13 14.20 19.40
CA ARG A 102 -8.49 14.75 19.56
C ARG A 102 -9.40 14.45 18.36
N GLY A 103 -8.83 14.07 17.24
CA GLY A 103 -9.57 13.71 16.03
C GLY A 103 -10.42 12.46 16.18
N ARG A 104 -10.99 11.99 15.09
CA ARG A 104 -11.71 10.72 15.02
C ARG A 104 -10.80 9.62 14.45
N ARG A 105 -11.01 8.40 14.91
CA ARG A 105 -10.33 7.25 14.33
C ARG A 105 -10.68 7.14 12.84
N ILE A 106 -9.67 7.08 11.99
CA ILE A 106 -9.82 6.79 10.57
C ILE A 106 -9.97 5.28 10.42
N ASN A 107 -11.10 4.84 9.86
CA ASN A 107 -11.40 3.42 9.66
C ASN A 107 -11.12 2.96 8.22
N ASP A 108 -11.08 3.89 7.26
CA ASP A 108 -10.87 3.63 5.84
C ASP A 108 -9.97 4.68 5.19
N ALA A 109 -10.51 5.70 4.54
CA ALA A 109 -9.75 6.79 3.94
C ALA A 109 -10.28 8.15 4.38
N GLN A 110 -9.36 9.10 4.61
CA GLN A 110 -9.70 10.48 4.91
C GLN A 110 -8.84 11.44 4.07
N LEU A 111 -9.49 12.32 3.31
CA LEU A 111 -8.82 13.39 2.61
C LEU A 111 -8.42 14.49 3.62
N ILE A 112 -7.16 14.89 3.59
CA ILE A 112 -6.67 16.05 4.33
C ILE A 112 -6.87 17.26 3.41
N GLN A 113 -7.98 17.98 3.62
CA GLN A 113 -8.35 19.15 2.82
C GLN A 113 -7.54 20.38 3.24
N GLY A 114 -7.33 21.30 2.29
CA GLY A 114 -6.65 22.54 2.54
C GLY A 114 -5.13 22.37 2.70
N GLY A 115 -4.48 21.81 1.67
CA GLY A 115 -3.03 21.64 1.62
C GLY A 115 -2.30 22.97 1.88
N SER A 116 -2.20 23.38 3.17
CA SER A 116 -1.35 24.48 3.54
C SER A 116 0.08 24.17 3.10
N GLU A 117 0.81 25.19 2.69
CA GLU A 117 2.22 25.03 2.31
C GLU A 117 3.01 24.31 3.42
N GLY A 118 2.68 24.59 4.70
CA GLY A 118 3.26 23.92 5.86
C GLY A 118 3.00 22.41 5.90
N LEU A 119 1.78 21.96 5.64
CA LEU A 119 1.44 20.52 5.59
C LEU A 119 2.22 19.79 4.49
N LEU A 120 2.28 20.37 3.28
CA LEU A 120 3.01 19.78 2.17
C LEU A 120 4.54 19.80 2.40
N ALA A 121 5.06 20.84 3.06
CA ALA A 121 6.46 20.90 3.46
C ALA A 121 6.78 19.81 4.50
N SER A 122 5.94 19.66 5.53
CA SER A 122 6.06 18.59 6.53
C SER A 122 6.02 17.20 5.90
N PHE A 123 5.12 16.98 4.92
CA PHE A 123 5.09 15.72 4.18
C PHE A 123 6.40 15.47 3.44
N ARG A 124 6.91 16.46 2.70
CA ARG A 124 8.18 16.32 1.98
C ARG A 124 9.35 16.03 2.93
N HIS A 125 9.40 16.70 4.09
CA HIS A 125 10.44 16.47 5.10
C HIS A 125 10.35 15.06 5.69
N ALA A 126 9.15 14.57 6.00
CA ALA A 126 8.95 13.22 6.50
C ALA A 126 9.31 12.17 5.43
N TYR A 127 8.90 12.40 4.19
CA TYR A 127 9.25 11.54 3.05
C TYR A 127 10.77 11.48 2.82
N ALA A 128 11.46 12.63 2.79
CA ALA A 128 12.90 12.71 2.66
C ALA A 128 13.64 12.06 3.84
N GLY A 129 12.99 11.89 4.98
CA GLY A 129 13.54 11.19 6.15
C GLY A 129 13.94 9.74 5.88
N PHE A 130 13.39 9.14 4.84
CA PHE A 130 13.70 7.77 4.42
C PHE A 130 14.82 7.69 3.38
N ASP A 131 15.30 8.82 2.84
CA ASP A 131 16.45 8.83 1.92
C ASP A 131 17.73 8.45 2.69
N GLU A 132 18.29 7.29 2.34
CA GLU A 132 19.52 6.79 2.97
C GLU A 132 20.71 7.73 2.76
N LYS A 133 20.71 8.50 1.67
CA LYS A 133 21.80 9.47 1.39
C LYS A 133 21.86 10.58 2.43
N LEU A 134 20.74 10.94 3.05
CA LEU A 134 20.68 12.00 4.07
C LEU A 134 21.19 11.52 5.44
N GLN A 135 21.38 10.22 5.67
CA GLN A 135 21.88 9.61 6.91
C GLN A 135 21.26 10.22 8.19
N LEU A 136 19.98 10.57 8.15
CA LEU A 136 19.32 11.23 9.28
C LEU A 136 19.21 10.29 10.48
N PRO A 137 19.48 10.79 11.70
CA PRO A 137 19.26 10.04 12.93
C PRO A 137 17.80 9.58 13.04
N GLN A 138 17.60 8.38 13.62
CA GLN A 138 16.25 7.82 13.81
C GLN A 138 15.31 8.78 14.55
N ALA A 139 15.79 9.49 15.55
CA ALA A 139 15.02 10.47 16.32
C ALA A 139 14.46 11.59 15.45
N ILE A 140 15.22 12.07 14.45
CA ILE A 140 14.76 13.09 13.51
C ILE A 140 13.65 12.56 12.61
N VAL A 141 13.82 11.35 12.09
CA VAL A 141 12.77 10.72 11.25
C VAL A 141 11.50 10.49 12.06
N THR A 142 11.61 10.01 13.31
CA THR A 142 10.49 9.84 14.23
C THR A 142 9.76 11.18 14.49
N SER A 143 10.51 12.26 14.72
CA SER A 143 9.95 13.60 14.91
C SER A 143 9.13 14.06 13.69
N ARG A 144 9.67 13.87 12.48
CA ARG A 144 8.99 14.23 11.23
C ARG A 144 7.72 13.41 11.00
N LEU A 145 7.74 12.11 11.29
CA LEU A 145 6.55 11.27 11.24
C LEU A 145 5.51 11.70 12.28
N THR A 146 5.95 12.03 13.50
CA THR A 146 5.07 12.53 14.56
C THR A 146 4.44 13.86 14.18
N GLU A 147 5.17 14.75 13.52
CA GLU A 147 4.65 15.99 12.97
C GLU A 147 3.53 15.73 11.96
N MET A 148 3.73 14.78 11.04
CA MET A 148 2.69 14.39 10.08
C MET A 148 1.44 13.84 10.76
N LEU A 149 1.60 13.01 11.79
CA LEU A 149 0.47 12.50 12.57
C LEU A 149 -0.24 13.62 13.37
N THR A 150 0.50 14.64 13.80
CA THR A 150 -0.06 15.83 14.45
C THR A 150 -0.88 16.67 13.45
N TRP A 151 -0.40 16.83 12.22
CA TRP A 151 -1.18 17.45 11.14
C TRP A 151 -2.47 16.67 10.87
N LEU A 152 -2.40 15.33 10.83
CA LEU A 152 -3.57 14.49 10.64
C LEU A 152 -4.61 14.70 11.74
N ASP A 153 -4.17 14.72 13.02
CA ASP A 153 -5.04 14.98 14.17
C ASP A 153 -5.65 16.40 14.12
N HIS A 154 -4.88 17.41 13.73
CA HIS A 154 -5.35 18.77 13.51
C HIS A 154 -6.47 18.84 12.47
N HIS A 155 -6.39 18.01 11.43
CA HIS A 155 -7.44 17.84 10.41
C HIS A 155 -8.54 16.84 10.81
N GLY A 156 -8.64 16.54 12.09
CA GLY A 156 -9.75 15.80 12.69
C GLY A 156 -9.67 14.27 12.57
N GLY A 157 -8.51 13.70 12.20
CA GLY A 157 -8.34 12.26 12.08
C GLY A 157 -7.10 11.72 12.76
N TYR A 158 -7.10 10.46 13.17
CA TYR A 158 -5.90 9.76 13.61
C TYR A 158 -5.93 8.28 13.20
N PHE A 159 -4.75 7.70 13.01
CA PHE A 159 -4.59 6.27 12.77
C PHE A 159 -4.69 5.48 14.08
N ALA A 160 -5.36 4.34 14.02
CA ALA A 160 -5.24 3.31 15.04
C ALA A 160 -4.12 2.34 14.66
N THR A 161 -3.53 1.68 15.65
CA THR A 161 -2.63 0.56 15.39
C THR A 161 -3.41 -0.61 14.78
N SER A 162 -2.78 -1.33 13.86
CA SER A 162 -3.35 -2.59 13.36
C SER A 162 -3.55 -3.53 14.54
N SER A 163 -4.72 -4.14 14.62
CA SER A 163 -4.97 -5.17 15.63
C SER A 163 -4.13 -6.40 15.25
N SER A 164 -3.03 -6.64 15.95
CA SER A 164 -2.17 -7.82 15.76
C SER A 164 -2.92 -9.15 15.88
N ASN A 165 -4.18 -9.09 16.29
CA ASN A 165 -5.05 -10.25 16.49
C ASN A 165 -5.99 -10.53 15.31
N GLN A 166 -5.96 -9.70 14.24
CA GLN A 166 -6.77 -9.97 13.06
C GLN A 166 -6.27 -11.22 12.35
N ILE A 167 -7.18 -12.15 12.10
CA ILE A 167 -6.84 -13.41 11.46
C ILE A 167 -6.38 -13.19 10.00
N THR A 168 -6.96 -12.21 9.34
CA THR A 168 -6.60 -11.79 7.98
C THR A 168 -5.12 -11.39 7.90
N LEU A 169 -4.63 -10.57 8.85
CA LEU A 169 -3.22 -10.15 8.89
C LEU A 169 -2.28 -11.35 9.10
N ARG A 170 -2.60 -12.22 10.06
CA ARG A 170 -1.80 -13.43 10.33
C ARG A 170 -1.74 -14.36 9.11
N VAL A 171 -2.85 -14.54 8.40
CA VAL A 171 -2.91 -15.33 7.17
C VAL A 171 -2.07 -14.68 6.07
N ARG A 172 -2.15 -13.35 5.89
CA ARG A 172 -1.33 -12.61 4.91
C ARG A 172 0.15 -12.74 5.19
N GLN A 173 0.57 -12.57 6.44
CA GLN A 173 1.96 -12.72 6.86
C GLN A 173 2.48 -14.14 6.58
N LEU A 174 1.68 -15.16 6.92
CA LEU A 174 2.04 -16.55 6.69
C LEU A 174 2.21 -16.85 5.18
N ILE A 175 1.25 -16.45 4.34
CA ILE A 175 1.34 -16.63 2.88
C ILE A 175 2.50 -15.76 2.31
N GLY A 176 2.69 -14.56 2.85
CA GLY A 176 3.72 -13.61 2.42
C GLY A 176 5.15 -14.08 2.67
N SER A 177 5.36 -14.96 3.65
CA SER A 177 6.69 -15.56 3.92
C SER A 177 7.17 -16.46 2.77
N ASP A 178 6.25 -17.14 2.08
CA ASP A 178 6.52 -17.92 0.86
C ASP A 178 5.28 -17.93 -0.05
N PRO A 179 5.08 -16.91 -0.89
CA PRO A 179 3.92 -16.83 -1.79
C PRO A 179 3.88 -17.94 -2.84
N GLY A 180 5.05 -18.53 -3.15
CA GLY A 180 5.20 -19.61 -4.13
C GLY A 180 4.72 -20.97 -3.63
N ALA A 181 4.71 -21.17 -2.32
CA ALA A 181 4.31 -22.45 -1.73
C ALA A 181 2.85 -22.84 -2.04
N ILE A 182 2.57 -24.13 -1.94
CA ILE A 182 1.20 -24.67 -2.08
C ILE A 182 0.46 -24.41 -0.77
N TRP A 183 -0.33 -23.33 -0.73
CA TRP A 183 -1.16 -22.99 0.41
C TRP A 183 -2.58 -23.49 0.26
N THR A 184 -3.08 -24.23 1.27
CA THR A 184 -4.49 -24.61 1.41
C THR A 184 -5.05 -24.01 2.71
N ALA A 185 -6.36 -23.84 2.78
CA ALA A 185 -7.02 -23.38 4.02
C ALA A 185 -6.72 -24.30 5.21
N THR A 186 -6.64 -25.61 4.96
CA THR A 186 -6.28 -26.61 5.97
C THR A 186 -4.85 -26.41 6.50
N MET A 187 -3.88 -26.15 5.61
CA MET A 187 -2.48 -25.90 6.00
C MET A 187 -2.36 -24.63 6.82
N VAL A 188 -2.98 -23.55 6.36
CA VAL A 188 -2.98 -22.26 7.08
C VAL A 188 -3.64 -22.41 8.45
N ALA A 189 -4.78 -23.08 8.54
CA ALA A 189 -5.46 -23.34 9.81
C ALA A 189 -4.55 -24.12 10.78
N ARG A 190 -3.84 -25.12 10.31
CA ARG A 190 -2.86 -25.88 11.12
C ARG A 190 -1.74 -25.00 11.64
N HIS A 191 -1.12 -24.16 10.78
CA HIS A 191 -0.07 -23.22 11.20
C HIS A 191 -0.55 -22.22 12.25
N LEU A 192 -1.84 -21.85 12.20
CA LEU A 192 -2.44 -20.92 13.14
C LEU A 192 -3.08 -21.60 14.36
N ALA A 193 -2.83 -22.92 14.54
CA ALA A 193 -3.33 -23.75 15.65
C ALA A 193 -4.87 -23.68 15.80
N MET A 194 -5.59 -23.81 14.68
CA MET A 194 -7.06 -23.82 14.66
C MET A 194 -7.61 -24.80 13.60
N SER A 195 -8.92 -25.12 13.67
CA SER A 195 -9.59 -25.89 12.64
C SER A 195 -9.86 -25.03 11.39
N GLU A 196 -9.98 -25.66 10.22
CA GLU A 196 -10.34 -24.97 8.97
C GLU A 196 -11.69 -24.25 9.08
N ALA A 197 -12.67 -24.87 9.74
CA ALA A 197 -13.97 -24.24 9.99
C ALA A 197 -13.85 -22.96 10.84
N THR A 198 -12.99 -22.98 11.86
CA THR A 198 -12.70 -21.80 12.69
C THR A 198 -12.00 -20.70 11.87
N LEU A 199 -11.02 -21.06 11.04
CA LEU A 199 -10.35 -20.13 10.14
C LEU A 199 -11.37 -19.47 9.19
N ARG A 200 -12.20 -20.24 8.52
CA ARG A 200 -13.23 -19.72 7.59
C ARG A 200 -14.19 -18.76 8.28
N ARG A 201 -14.70 -19.14 9.46
CA ARG A 201 -15.62 -18.30 10.24
C ARG A 201 -14.97 -16.97 10.65
N ARG A 202 -13.72 -17.00 11.13
CA ARG A 202 -12.99 -15.78 11.54
C ARG A 202 -12.68 -14.88 10.36
N LEU A 203 -12.24 -15.44 9.23
CA LEU A 203 -12.03 -14.67 8.01
C LEU A 203 -13.33 -14.03 7.51
N ALA A 204 -14.44 -14.76 7.53
CA ALA A 204 -15.75 -14.22 7.15
C ALA A 204 -16.20 -13.09 8.07
N ALA A 205 -15.95 -13.20 9.38
CA ALA A 205 -16.24 -12.12 10.34
C ALA A 205 -15.43 -10.84 10.08
N GLU A 206 -14.24 -10.97 9.46
CA GLU A 206 -13.41 -9.84 9.01
C GLU A 206 -13.69 -9.47 7.52
N GLY A 207 -14.80 -9.95 6.92
CA GLY A 207 -15.20 -9.64 5.55
C GLY A 207 -14.27 -10.24 4.47
N SER A 208 -13.54 -11.30 4.79
CA SER A 208 -12.52 -11.87 3.92
C SER A 208 -12.67 -13.41 3.77
N HIS A 209 -11.95 -13.97 2.81
CA HIS A 209 -11.86 -15.42 2.62
C HIS A 209 -10.50 -15.84 2.06
N PHE A 210 -10.08 -17.06 2.39
CA PHE A 210 -8.73 -17.57 2.14
C PHE A 210 -8.28 -17.43 0.68
N GLN A 211 -9.13 -17.82 -0.29
CA GLN A 211 -8.76 -17.78 -1.72
C GLN A 211 -8.47 -16.37 -2.21
N GLN A 212 -9.23 -15.39 -1.72
CA GLN A 212 -9.00 -13.98 -2.05
C GLN A 212 -7.68 -13.49 -1.46
N LEU A 213 -7.40 -13.83 -0.19
CA LEU A 213 -6.15 -13.45 0.46
C LEU A 213 -4.93 -14.04 -0.24
N LEU A 214 -5.00 -15.32 -0.61
CA LEU A 214 -3.94 -16.00 -1.36
C LEU A 214 -3.70 -15.32 -2.71
N LEU A 215 -4.76 -14.99 -3.45
CA LEU A 215 -4.68 -14.28 -4.72
C LEU A 215 -4.05 -12.89 -4.50
N ASP A 216 -4.52 -12.15 -3.51
CA ASP A 216 -4.06 -10.78 -3.21
C ASP A 216 -2.57 -10.73 -2.88
N VAL A 217 -2.10 -11.61 -1.98
CA VAL A 217 -0.68 -11.68 -1.60
C VAL A 217 0.20 -12.06 -2.79
N ARG A 218 -0.19 -13.08 -3.57
CA ARG A 218 0.54 -13.50 -4.76
C ARG A 218 0.62 -12.40 -5.82
N MET A 219 -0.49 -11.72 -6.08
CA MET A 219 -0.53 -10.64 -7.07
C MET A 219 0.25 -9.41 -6.61
N ALA A 220 0.19 -9.06 -5.33
CA ALA A 220 1.01 -7.97 -4.77
C ALA A 220 2.50 -8.27 -4.91
N ARG A 221 2.94 -9.49 -4.57
CA ARG A 221 4.32 -9.93 -4.76
C ARG A 221 4.74 -9.90 -6.23
N ALA A 222 3.89 -10.40 -7.13
CA ALA A 222 4.14 -10.36 -8.57
C ALA A 222 4.33 -8.93 -9.09
N LEU A 223 3.48 -7.99 -8.66
CA LEU A 223 3.61 -6.58 -9.02
C LEU A 223 4.94 -6.00 -8.54
N THR A 224 5.34 -6.31 -7.32
CA THR A 224 6.64 -5.91 -6.76
C THR A 224 7.80 -6.44 -7.60
N LEU A 225 7.79 -7.73 -7.93
CA LEU A 225 8.84 -8.36 -8.75
C LEU A 225 8.91 -7.76 -10.16
N LEU A 226 7.76 -7.51 -10.80
CA LEU A 226 7.69 -6.87 -12.11
C LEU A 226 8.28 -5.45 -12.11
N GLN A 227 8.19 -4.75 -10.99
CA GLN A 227 8.63 -3.35 -10.86
C GLN A 227 10.08 -3.21 -10.38
N LEU A 228 10.57 -4.18 -9.62
CA LEU A 228 11.89 -4.09 -8.98
C LEU A 228 12.93 -5.00 -9.61
N THR A 229 12.55 -5.92 -10.51
CA THR A 229 13.46 -6.89 -11.09
C THR A 229 13.25 -7.03 -12.61
N ASP A 230 14.28 -7.51 -13.29
CA ASP A 230 14.22 -7.87 -14.71
C ASP A 230 13.90 -9.36 -14.93
N LEU A 231 13.43 -10.07 -13.89
CA LEU A 231 13.07 -11.48 -13.99
C LEU A 231 12.06 -11.72 -15.12
N PRO A 232 12.24 -12.74 -15.95
CA PRO A 232 11.25 -13.14 -16.95
C PRO A 232 9.85 -13.33 -16.31
N ILE A 233 8.79 -12.94 -17.05
CA ILE A 233 7.41 -13.06 -16.54
C ILE A 233 7.06 -14.50 -16.14
N ALA A 234 7.60 -15.49 -16.87
CA ALA A 234 7.43 -16.90 -16.53
C ALA A 234 8.06 -17.24 -15.16
N ASN A 235 9.23 -16.70 -14.85
CA ASN A 235 9.88 -16.89 -13.56
C ASN A 235 9.09 -16.22 -12.44
N ILE A 236 8.60 -15.00 -12.68
CA ILE A 236 7.73 -14.32 -11.70
C ILE A 236 6.45 -15.15 -11.44
N ALA A 237 5.84 -15.73 -12.48
CA ALA A 237 4.69 -16.60 -12.32
C ALA A 237 5.02 -17.79 -11.39
N CYS A 238 6.15 -18.45 -11.59
CA CYS A 238 6.62 -19.54 -10.72
C CYS A 238 6.86 -19.09 -9.28
N GLU A 239 7.57 -17.96 -9.09
CA GLU A 239 7.88 -17.35 -7.79
C GLU A 239 6.63 -17.05 -6.96
N VAL A 240 5.51 -16.77 -7.62
CA VAL A 240 4.23 -16.51 -6.94
C VAL A 240 3.26 -17.69 -7.02
N GLY A 241 3.75 -18.90 -7.29
CA GLY A 241 3.02 -20.17 -7.18
C GLY A 241 2.06 -20.47 -8.32
N TYR A 242 2.36 -19.99 -9.54
CA TYR A 242 1.64 -20.39 -10.76
C TYR A 242 2.50 -21.32 -11.60
N SER A 243 1.97 -22.51 -11.88
CA SER A 243 2.60 -23.48 -12.79
C SER A 243 2.49 -23.10 -14.27
N CYS A 244 1.66 -22.11 -14.60
CA CYS A 244 1.36 -21.71 -15.97
C CYS A 244 1.34 -20.17 -16.08
N SER A 245 2.24 -19.62 -16.92
CA SER A 245 2.36 -18.17 -17.12
C SER A 245 1.13 -17.54 -17.78
N SER A 246 0.38 -18.29 -18.60
CA SER A 246 -0.87 -17.79 -19.20
C SER A 246 -1.97 -17.62 -18.18
N ARG A 247 -2.11 -18.57 -17.24
CA ARG A 247 -3.06 -18.48 -16.11
C ARG A 247 -2.67 -17.32 -15.19
N PHE A 248 -1.38 -17.16 -14.91
CA PHE A 248 -0.88 -16.01 -14.15
C PHE A 248 -1.25 -14.70 -14.85
N SER A 249 -0.92 -14.54 -16.14
CA SER A 249 -1.16 -13.31 -16.91
C SER A 249 -2.65 -12.96 -16.98
N SER A 250 -3.53 -13.98 -17.13
CA SER A 250 -4.99 -13.79 -17.10
C SER A 250 -5.45 -13.25 -15.74
N ARG A 251 -5.02 -13.87 -14.63
CA ARG A 251 -5.36 -13.42 -13.27
C ARG A 251 -4.78 -12.06 -12.96
N PHE A 252 -3.56 -11.79 -13.42
CA PHE A 252 -2.91 -10.50 -13.26
C PHE A 252 -3.68 -9.40 -14.00
N ARG A 253 -4.08 -9.64 -15.27
CA ARG A 253 -4.89 -8.69 -16.03
C ARG A 253 -6.25 -8.46 -15.39
N GLN A 254 -6.92 -9.50 -14.92
CA GLN A 254 -8.20 -9.38 -14.19
C GLN A 254 -8.04 -8.51 -12.94
N ARG A 255 -6.89 -8.62 -12.26
CA ARG A 255 -6.62 -7.93 -10.99
C ARG A 255 -6.20 -6.48 -11.17
N PHE A 256 -5.41 -6.20 -12.20
CA PHE A 256 -4.73 -4.92 -12.40
C PHE A 256 -5.16 -4.17 -13.67
N GLY A 257 -6.02 -4.72 -14.50
CA GLY A 257 -6.50 -4.10 -15.73
C GLY A 257 -5.53 -4.15 -16.92
N GLY A 258 -4.24 -4.45 -16.69
CA GLY A 258 -3.19 -4.57 -17.70
C GLY A 258 -2.43 -5.90 -17.61
N SER A 259 -1.73 -6.27 -18.70
CA SER A 259 -0.88 -7.47 -18.67
C SER A 259 0.40 -7.24 -17.84
N PRO A 260 1.08 -8.31 -17.38
CA PRO A 260 2.39 -8.19 -16.75
C PRO A 260 3.41 -7.47 -17.62
N SER A 261 3.35 -7.66 -18.96
CA SER A 261 4.22 -6.97 -19.93
C SER A 261 3.96 -5.48 -20.00
N ASP A 262 2.68 -5.07 -20.03
CA ASP A 262 2.29 -3.65 -20.02
C ASP A 262 2.80 -2.96 -18.77
N MET A 263 2.73 -3.66 -17.62
CA MET A 263 3.20 -3.15 -16.34
C MET A 263 4.71 -2.97 -16.30
N ARG A 264 5.48 -3.88 -16.89
CA ARG A 264 6.93 -3.78 -17.00
C ARG A 264 7.32 -2.62 -17.89
N SER A 265 6.68 -2.49 -19.06
CA SER A 265 6.94 -1.39 -19.99
C SER A 265 6.64 -0.04 -19.37
N ALA A 266 5.55 0.07 -18.60
CA ALA A 266 5.23 1.28 -17.85
C ALA A 266 6.26 1.58 -16.72
N ALA A 267 6.87 0.55 -16.14
CA ALA A 267 7.93 0.68 -15.15
C ALA A 267 9.27 1.16 -15.74
N ALA A 268 9.54 0.88 -17.01
CA ALA A 268 10.78 1.26 -17.72
C ALA A 268 10.78 2.72 -18.21
N PHE A 269 9.64 3.42 -18.17
CA PHE A 269 9.55 4.80 -18.63
C PHE A 269 10.12 5.78 -17.59
N GLU A 270 11.28 6.40 -17.88
CA GLU A 270 11.77 7.59 -17.17
C GLU A 270 11.28 8.84 -17.93
N PRO A 271 10.48 9.74 -17.30
CA PRO A 271 10.30 11.06 -17.88
C PRO A 271 11.65 11.76 -17.87
N ALA A 272 12.09 12.28 -19.03
CA ALA A 272 13.27 13.14 -19.12
C ALA A 272 13.16 14.27 -18.10
N ALA A 273 14.25 14.55 -17.38
CA ALA A 273 14.36 15.54 -16.32
C ALA A 273 14.10 16.97 -16.83
#